data_7029a25f9b9e0d7e7dce51b7eebdcdc3
#
_entry.id   7029a25f9b9e0d7e7dce51b7eebdcdc3
#
_cell.length_a   1.000
_cell.length_b   1.000
_cell.length_c   1.000
_cell.angle_alpha   90.00
_cell.angle_beta   90.00
_cell.angle_gamma   90.00
#
_symmetry.space_group_name_H-M   'P 1'
#
loop_
_entity.id
_entity.type
_entity.pdbx_description
1 polymer ?
#
loop_
_entity_poly.entity_id
_entity_poly.type
_entity_poly.pdbx_seq_one_letter_code
_entity_poly.pdbx_strand_id
1 'polypeptide(L)'
;KGYGAKVTQRVQPSPQFYASLRKKKDFDVSIDFNCQSIINPIADITKFLTTAGNNYSAGGDAKADAIYAKLLRSADPKEQRAMIRQYEKRVIDEAMVAGITLWWYKINPHRSYVKGWKIAPSHYLNQHLDNVWLDK
;
A
#
# COMPACT_ATOMS: atom_id res chain seq x y z
N LYS A 1 27.04 10.61 -3.34
CA LYS A 1 26.92 12.06 -3.64
C LYS A 1 25.47 12.45 -3.39
N GLY A 2 25.23 13.33 -2.40
CA GLY A 2 23.88 13.81 -2.11
C GLY A 2 23.43 14.78 -3.20
N TYR A 3 22.12 14.80 -3.50
CA TYR A 3 21.52 15.70 -4.48
C TYR A 3 21.32 17.15 -3.95
N GLY A 4 22.05 17.54 -2.90
CA GLY A 4 21.98 18.89 -2.32
C GLY A 4 20.73 19.21 -1.49
N ALA A 5 19.83 18.25 -1.32
CA ALA A 5 18.65 18.43 -0.47
C ALA A 5 19.02 18.35 1.01
N LYS A 6 18.61 19.35 1.80
CA LYS A 6 18.71 19.30 3.27
C LYS A 6 17.51 18.52 3.80
N VAL A 7 17.75 17.33 4.32
CA VAL A 7 16.71 16.44 4.85
C VAL A 7 16.83 16.34 6.36
N THR A 8 15.72 16.54 7.07
CA THR A 8 15.58 16.26 8.50
C THR A 8 14.71 15.03 8.67
N GLN A 9 15.31 13.93 9.12
CA GLN A 9 14.58 12.70 9.39
C GLN A 9 13.92 12.75 10.76
N ARG A 10 12.60 12.46 10.81
CA ARG A 10 11.82 12.35 12.03
C ARG A 10 11.33 10.93 12.21
N VAL A 11 12.02 10.17 13.06
CA VAL A 11 11.61 8.80 13.43
C VAL A 11 10.60 8.88 14.57
N GLN A 12 9.48 8.17 14.43
CA GLN A 12 8.40 8.17 15.41
C GLN A 12 7.92 6.74 15.68
N PRO A 13 7.47 6.42 16.90
CA PRO A 13 6.71 5.18 17.14
C PRO A 13 5.44 5.13 16.30
N SER A 14 5.01 3.93 15.91
CA SER A 14 3.86 3.75 14.99
C SER A 14 2.60 4.55 15.33
N PRO A 15 2.14 4.65 16.59
CA PRO A 15 0.94 5.42 16.90
C PRO A 15 1.08 6.90 16.57
N GLN A 16 2.22 7.52 16.91
CA GLN A 16 2.50 8.93 16.61
C GLN A 16 2.71 9.15 15.11
N PHE A 17 3.40 8.22 14.43
CA PHE A 17 3.61 8.26 12.99
C PHE A 17 2.26 8.30 12.24
N TYR A 18 1.37 7.36 12.49
CA TYR A 18 0.06 7.35 11.84
C TYR A 18 -0.85 8.50 12.26
N ALA A 19 -0.72 9.00 13.48
CA ALA A 19 -1.43 10.21 13.89
C ALA A 19 -0.95 11.43 13.08
N SER A 20 0.36 11.56 12.84
CA SER A 20 0.94 12.62 11.99
C SER A 20 0.47 12.50 10.55
N LEU A 21 0.48 11.30 9.98
CA LEU A 21 0.03 11.07 8.61
C LEU A 21 -1.46 11.44 8.41
N ARG A 22 -2.32 11.03 9.33
CA ARG A 22 -3.77 11.18 9.17
C ARG A 22 -4.29 12.57 9.53
N LYS A 23 -3.79 13.14 10.62
CA LYS A 23 -4.37 14.37 11.20
C LYS A 23 -3.64 15.64 10.80
N LYS A 24 -2.33 15.61 10.81
CA LYS A 24 -1.51 16.82 10.66
C LYS A 24 -0.96 16.99 9.26
N LYS A 25 -0.53 15.90 8.63
CA LYS A 25 0.17 15.94 7.34
C LYS A 25 1.33 16.98 7.35
N ASP A 26 2.05 17.04 8.49
CA ASP A 26 3.12 17.99 8.76
C ASP A 26 4.49 17.42 8.33
N PHE A 27 4.57 16.94 7.12
CA PHE A 27 5.77 16.37 6.52
C PHE A 27 5.81 16.69 5.03
N ASP A 28 7.00 16.76 4.48
CA ASP A 28 7.20 16.91 3.03
C ASP A 28 7.20 15.55 2.33
N VAL A 29 7.83 14.55 2.96
CA VAL A 29 7.88 13.17 2.47
C VAL A 29 7.69 12.22 3.64
N SER A 30 6.87 11.19 3.45
CA SER A 30 6.77 10.06 4.38
C SER A 30 7.12 8.76 3.68
N ILE A 31 7.84 7.88 4.41
CA ILE A 31 8.11 6.52 3.94
C ILE A 31 7.23 5.59 4.77
N ASP A 32 6.33 4.90 4.10
CA ASP A 32 5.41 3.95 4.71
C ASP A 32 5.37 2.67 3.86
N PHE A 33 4.85 1.60 4.43
CA PHE A 33 4.65 0.36 3.69
C PHE A 33 3.19 0.21 3.30
N ASN A 34 2.97 -0.43 2.16
CA ASN A 34 1.65 -0.81 1.72
C ASN A 34 1.47 -2.31 1.82
N CYS A 35 0.51 -2.75 2.63
CA CYS A 35 0.10 -4.13 2.72
C CYS A 35 -1.21 -4.37 1.99
N GLN A 36 -1.25 -5.43 1.22
CA GLN A 36 -2.44 -5.89 0.54
C GLN A 36 -3.20 -6.86 1.43
N SER A 37 -4.44 -6.52 1.81
CA SER A 37 -5.32 -7.43 2.56
C SER A 37 -6.17 -8.31 1.66
N ILE A 38 -6.45 -7.86 0.44
CA ILE A 38 -7.26 -8.57 -0.55
C ILE A 38 -6.47 -8.62 -1.86
N ILE A 39 -6.50 -9.73 -2.56
CA ILE A 39 -5.90 -9.84 -3.90
C ILE A 39 -6.88 -9.27 -4.94
N ASN A 40 -7.19 -8.01 -4.79
CA ASN A 40 -8.06 -7.26 -5.70
C ASN A 40 -7.51 -5.86 -5.92
N PRO A 41 -6.88 -5.58 -7.06
CA PRO A 41 -6.28 -4.28 -7.34
C PRO A 41 -7.30 -3.12 -7.30
N ILE A 42 -8.56 -3.37 -7.64
CA ILE A 42 -9.61 -2.33 -7.60
C ILE A 42 -9.87 -1.88 -6.17
N ALA A 43 -9.83 -2.79 -5.21
CA ALA A 43 -10.00 -2.44 -3.79
C ALA A 43 -8.76 -1.75 -3.22
N ASP A 44 -7.57 -2.18 -3.62
CA ASP A 44 -6.32 -1.67 -3.07
C ASP A 44 -5.98 -0.24 -3.50
N ILE A 45 -6.33 0.15 -4.71
CA ILE A 45 -6.04 1.50 -5.22
C ILE A 45 -6.92 2.59 -4.59
N THR A 46 -7.97 2.23 -3.86
CA THR A 46 -8.88 3.18 -3.21
C THR A 46 -8.19 4.17 -2.29
N LYS A 47 -7.08 3.77 -1.66
CA LYS A 47 -6.34 4.62 -0.74
C LYS A 47 -5.65 5.83 -1.36
N PHE A 48 -5.54 5.89 -2.68
CA PHE A 48 -5.00 7.05 -3.38
C PHE A 48 -6.08 8.01 -3.88
N LEU A 49 -7.35 7.74 -3.60
CA LEU A 49 -8.46 8.65 -3.92
C LEU A 49 -8.42 9.90 -3.03
N THR A 50 -8.85 11.03 -3.57
CA THR A 50 -8.88 12.30 -2.83
C THR A 50 -9.75 12.23 -1.58
N THR A 51 -10.81 11.42 -1.60
CA THR A 51 -11.77 11.26 -0.50
C THR A 51 -11.43 10.14 0.48
N ALA A 52 -10.35 9.38 0.23
CA ALA A 52 -10.02 8.24 1.09
C ALA A 52 -9.45 8.68 2.43
N GLY A 53 -10.04 8.24 3.52
CA GLY A 53 -9.58 8.53 4.88
C GLY A 53 -8.19 7.99 5.22
N ASN A 54 -7.72 7.00 4.46
CA ASN A 54 -6.39 6.42 4.55
C ASN A 54 -5.44 6.89 3.44
N ASN A 55 -5.80 7.95 2.73
CA ASN A 55 -4.88 8.65 1.83
C ASN A 55 -3.90 9.47 2.66
N TYR A 56 -2.68 8.98 2.78
CA TYR A 56 -1.62 9.62 3.56
C TYR A 56 -0.82 10.64 2.76
N SER A 57 -0.91 10.64 1.43
CA SER A 57 -0.41 11.75 0.63
C SER A 57 -1.27 12.98 0.93
N ALA A 58 -0.68 14.09 1.24
CA ALA A 58 -1.43 15.32 1.58
C ALA A 58 -2.32 15.85 0.42
N GLY A 59 -2.27 15.21 -0.72
CA GLY A 59 -3.01 15.54 -1.94
C GLY A 59 -3.78 14.35 -2.48
N GLY A 60 -4.46 14.61 -3.57
CA GLY A 60 -5.12 13.62 -4.42
C GLY A 60 -5.18 14.18 -5.82
N ASP A 61 -5.69 13.42 -6.74
CA ASP A 61 -5.81 13.81 -8.14
C ASP A 61 -7.21 13.51 -8.68
N ALA A 62 -7.95 14.57 -9.02
CA ALA A 62 -9.31 14.46 -9.51
C ALA A 62 -9.41 13.64 -10.82
N LYS A 63 -8.36 13.61 -11.65
CA LYS A 63 -8.34 12.77 -12.85
C LYS A 63 -8.22 11.30 -12.49
N ALA A 64 -7.41 10.97 -11.48
CA ALA A 64 -7.33 9.61 -10.95
C ALA A 64 -8.68 9.16 -10.38
N ASP A 65 -9.36 10.01 -9.60
CA ASP A 65 -10.70 9.74 -9.09
C ASP A 65 -11.71 9.47 -10.22
N ALA A 66 -11.66 10.26 -11.30
CA ALA A 66 -12.52 10.06 -12.46
C ALA A 66 -12.25 8.73 -13.19
N ILE A 67 -10.99 8.31 -13.29
CA ILE A 67 -10.63 7.00 -13.85
C ILE A 67 -11.19 5.89 -12.97
N TYR A 68 -11.05 6.00 -11.65
CA TYR A 68 -11.58 5.04 -10.70
C TYR A 68 -13.11 4.94 -10.78
N ALA A 69 -13.82 6.06 -10.88
CA ALA A 69 -15.27 6.07 -11.03
C ALA A 69 -15.74 5.37 -12.31
N LYS A 70 -14.98 5.48 -13.41
CA LYS A 70 -15.25 4.72 -14.65
C LYS A 70 -14.95 3.24 -14.47
N LEU A 71 -13.85 2.89 -13.82
CA LEU A 71 -13.45 1.52 -13.52
C LEU A 71 -14.55 0.73 -12.80
N LEU A 72 -15.21 1.35 -11.82
CA LEU A 72 -16.29 0.73 -11.06
C LEU A 72 -17.55 0.44 -11.90
N ARG A 73 -17.71 1.08 -13.05
CA ARG A 73 -18.88 0.90 -13.94
C ARG A 73 -18.66 -0.15 -15.02
N SER A 74 -17.43 -0.57 -15.24
CA SER A 74 -17.12 -1.58 -16.25
C SER A 74 -17.15 -2.98 -15.65
N ALA A 75 -17.84 -3.90 -16.33
CA ALA A 75 -17.81 -5.32 -16.02
C ALA A 75 -16.82 -6.11 -16.90
N ASP A 76 -16.22 -5.47 -17.92
CA ASP A 76 -15.25 -6.11 -18.80
C ASP A 76 -13.85 -6.13 -18.15
N PRO A 77 -13.28 -7.31 -17.91
CA PRO A 77 -11.94 -7.43 -17.32
C PRO A 77 -10.82 -6.78 -18.13
N LYS A 78 -10.97 -6.69 -19.45
CA LYS A 78 -9.98 -6.05 -20.32
C LYS A 78 -10.00 -4.53 -20.14
N GLU A 79 -11.20 -3.94 -20.13
CA GLU A 79 -11.39 -2.53 -19.86
C GLU A 79 -10.93 -2.16 -18.45
N GLN A 80 -11.30 -2.95 -17.44
CA GLN A 80 -10.85 -2.76 -16.07
C GLN A 80 -9.33 -2.74 -15.98
N ARG A 81 -8.65 -3.68 -16.62
CA ARG A 81 -7.17 -3.72 -16.64
C ARG A 81 -6.57 -2.50 -17.33
N ALA A 82 -7.15 -2.04 -18.43
CA ALA A 82 -6.69 -0.84 -19.11
C ALA A 82 -6.85 0.41 -18.24
N MET A 83 -7.99 0.54 -17.56
CA MET A 83 -8.24 1.66 -16.63
C MET A 83 -7.35 1.62 -15.39
N ILE A 84 -7.05 0.44 -14.84
CA ILE A 84 -6.10 0.29 -13.73
C ILE A 84 -4.71 0.79 -14.15
N ARG A 85 -4.23 0.43 -15.34
CA ARG A 85 -2.94 0.93 -15.86
C ARG A 85 -2.93 2.45 -16.06
N GLN A 86 -4.04 3.02 -16.53
CA GLN A 86 -4.18 4.48 -16.64
C GLN A 86 -4.17 5.15 -15.27
N TYR A 87 -4.85 4.55 -14.30
CA TYR A 87 -4.86 5.03 -12.91
C TYR A 87 -3.45 4.98 -12.30
N GLU A 88 -2.77 3.86 -12.43
CA GLU A 88 -1.41 3.65 -11.94
C GLU A 88 -0.44 4.70 -12.53
N LYS A 89 -0.46 4.85 -13.84
CA LYS A 89 0.34 5.88 -14.52
C LYS A 89 0.03 7.27 -13.99
N ARG A 90 -1.26 7.59 -13.79
CA ARG A 90 -1.66 8.90 -13.29
C ARG A 90 -1.15 9.15 -11.87
N VAL A 91 -1.28 8.17 -10.97
CA VAL A 91 -0.89 8.31 -9.56
C VAL A 91 0.63 8.35 -9.38
N ILE A 92 1.37 7.53 -10.12
CA ILE A 92 2.81 7.36 -9.92
C ILE A 92 3.60 8.35 -10.77
N ASP A 93 3.34 8.45 -12.08
CA ASP A 93 4.19 9.20 -13.00
C ASP A 93 3.76 10.66 -13.17
N GLU A 94 2.45 10.91 -13.26
CA GLU A 94 1.97 12.23 -13.66
C GLU A 94 1.64 13.12 -12.46
N ALA A 95 0.93 12.60 -11.47
CA ALA A 95 0.51 13.36 -10.29
C ALA A 95 1.45 13.18 -9.09
N MET A 96 2.35 12.20 -9.13
CA MET A 96 3.32 11.90 -8.07
C MET A 96 2.68 11.80 -6.67
N VAL A 97 1.49 11.24 -6.60
CA VAL A 97 0.75 11.07 -5.33
C VAL A 97 1.46 10.08 -4.42
N ALA A 98 2.10 9.08 -5.01
CA ALA A 98 2.91 8.10 -4.31
C ALA A 98 4.08 7.66 -5.18
N GLY A 99 5.22 7.39 -4.56
CA GLY A 99 6.39 6.80 -5.20
C GLY A 99 6.66 5.41 -4.64
N ILE A 100 6.81 4.42 -5.51
CA ILE A 100 7.20 3.07 -5.09
C ILE A 100 8.72 3.00 -5.03
N THR A 101 9.26 2.75 -3.83
CA THR A 101 10.71 2.72 -3.62
C THR A 101 11.26 1.31 -3.56
N LEU A 102 10.55 0.38 -2.91
CA LEU A 102 11.01 -0.97 -2.63
C LEU A 102 9.86 -1.98 -2.71
N TRP A 103 10.18 -3.19 -3.15
CA TRP A 103 9.37 -4.38 -2.94
C TRP A 103 9.92 -5.14 -1.74
N TRP A 104 9.06 -5.38 -0.75
CA TRP A 104 9.46 -5.99 0.50
C TRP A 104 9.16 -7.49 0.49
N TYR A 105 10.11 -8.28 1.02
CA TYR A 105 9.86 -9.69 1.28
C TYR A 105 9.07 -9.88 2.57
N LYS A 106 8.10 -10.80 2.55
CA LYS A 106 7.44 -11.23 3.77
C LYS A 106 8.39 -12.16 4.55
N ILE A 107 8.83 -11.70 5.71
CA ILE A 107 9.74 -12.43 6.58
C ILE A 107 8.97 -12.85 7.82
N ASN A 108 8.82 -14.17 8.04
CA ASN A 108 8.16 -14.73 9.21
C ASN A 108 9.18 -15.59 9.97
N PRO A 109 9.98 -15.03 10.89
CA PRO A 109 10.90 -15.80 11.69
C PRO A 109 10.11 -16.72 12.64
N HIS A 110 10.50 -17.99 12.70
CA HIS A 110 9.92 -18.96 13.61
C HIS A 110 10.98 -19.95 14.10
N ARG A 111 10.70 -20.60 15.23
CA ARG A 111 11.61 -21.61 15.78
C ARG A 111 11.57 -22.89 14.95
N SER A 112 12.68 -23.63 14.92
CA SER A 112 12.81 -24.87 14.14
C SER A 112 11.83 -25.96 14.51
N TYR A 113 11.32 -25.92 15.75
CA TYR A 113 10.29 -26.86 16.22
C TYR A 113 8.86 -26.50 15.79
N VAL A 114 8.63 -25.33 15.14
CA VAL A 114 7.34 -24.99 14.53
C VAL A 114 7.31 -25.61 13.14
N LYS A 115 6.41 -26.57 12.95
CA LYS A 115 6.26 -27.33 11.72
C LYS A 115 4.93 -27.02 11.04
N GLY A 116 4.84 -27.36 9.74
CA GLY A 116 3.62 -27.21 8.96
C GLY A 116 3.31 -25.76 8.50
N TRP A 117 4.07 -24.78 8.95
CA TRP A 117 3.86 -23.39 8.56
C TRP A 117 4.14 -23.18 7.06
N LYS A 118 3.16 -22.57 6.38
CA LYS A 118 3.31 -22.16 4.97
C LYS A 118 2.99 -20.68 4.84
N ILE A 119 3.87 -19.94 4.18
CA ILE A 119 3.66 -18.51 3.94
C ILE A 119 2.63 -18.36 2.83
N ALA A 120 1.50 -17.69 3.13
CA ALA A 120 0.53 -17.31 2.12
C ALA A 120 0.97 -16.05 1.35
N PRO A 121 0.59 -15.88 0.08
CA PRO A 121 0.87 -14.67 -0.68
C PRO A 121 0.27 -13.40 -0.07
N SER A 122 -0.93 -13.51 0.50
CA SER A 122 -1.58 -12.40 1.20
C SER A 122 -0.92 -12.09 2.53
N HIS A 123 -0.91 -10.82 2.92
CA HIS A 123 -0.39 -10.40 4.22
C HIS A 123 -1.29 -10.85 5.38
N TYR A 124 -2.60 -10.81 5.20
CA TYR A 124 -3.57 -11.10 6.26
C TYR A 124 -4.41 -12.35 6.01
N LEU A 125 -4.68 -12.67 4.76
CA LEU A 125 -5.55 -13.79 4.41
C LEU A 125 -4.76 -15.08 4.23
N ASN A 126 -5.48 -16.20 4.36
CA ASN A 126 -4.95 -17.55 4.16
C ASN A 126 -3.77 -17.86 5.11
N GLN A 127 -3.81 -17.33 6.32
CA GLN A 127 -2.88 -17.67 7.40
C GLN A 127 -3.43 -18.87 8.17
N HIS A 128 -3.55 -20.02 7.50
CA HIS A 128 -4.07 -21.24 8.10
C HIS A 128 -3.09 -21.79 9.14
N LEU A 129 -3.57 -21.94 10.37
CA LEU A 129 -2.81 -22.49 11.49
C LEU A 129 -3.23 -23.93 11.84
N ASP A 130 -4.24 -24.47 11.16
CA ASP A 130 -4.78 -25.83 11.35
C ASP A 130 -3.75 -26.92 11.10
N ASN A 131 -2.75 -26.66 10.24
CA ASN A 131 -1.66 -27.57 9.94
C ASN A 131 -0.34 -27.22 10.67
N VAL A 132 -0.36 -26.26 11.58
CA VAL A 132 0.84 -25.85 12.33
C VAL A 132 0.89 -26.58 13.67
N TRP A 133 2.02 -27.21 13.96
CA TRP A 133 2.25 -27.95 15.18
C TRP A 133 3.65 -27.74 15.74
N LEU A 134 3.85 -28.12 17.00
CA LEU A 134 5.10 -27.97 17.71
C LEU A 134 5.75 -29.34 17.89
N ASP A 135 6.94 -29.48 17.32
CA ASP A 135 7.80 -30.66 17.43
C ASP A 135 8.83 -30.40 18.53
N LYS A 136 8.43 -30.63 19.80
CA LYS A 136 9.25 -30.41 21.00
C LYS A 136 9.70 -31.72 21.59
#